data_60a4724dc56ef9d06032cf32beb26b06
#
_entry.id   60a4724dc56ef9d06032cf32beb26b06
#
_cell.length_a   1.000
_cell.length_b   1.000
_cell.length_c   1.000
_cell.angle_alpha   90.00
_cell.angle_beta   90.00
_cell.angle_gamma   90.00
#
_symmetry.space_group_name_H-M   'P 1'
#
loop_
_entity.id
_entity.type
_entity.pdbx_description
1 polymer ?
#
loop_
_entity_poly.entity_id
_entity_poly.type
_entity_poly.pdbx_seq_one_letter_code
_entity_poly.pdbx_strand_id
1 'polypeptide(L)'
;RRTATVKAAVKSEVIKLDGTAFKALLEMKPQLLARIKSDMASRQDLNAFIEAKKDSFSGVVDMYSNVANFLVENGMGEATDVLLIDESLCVGCDNCEKACADSHEGLSRLDREAGRTYAHLHVPTSCRHCEHPHCMADCPPNAIHRGPDGEVFIDDTCIGCGNCQRNCPYGVIRMEAEPPKKPGLLSWMLLGMGPGPGEPSKKWSY
;
A
#
# COMPACT_ATOMS: atom_id res chain seq x y z
N ARG A 1 -17.70 -7.77 -33.11
CA ARG A 1 -16.86 -8.78 -32.46
C ARG A 1 -15.98 -8.10 -31.44
N ARG A 2 -15.90 -8.61 -30.20
CA ARG A 2 -15.01 -8.08 -29.18
C ARG A 2 -13.58 -8.48 -29.51
N THR A 3 -12.67 -7.52 -29.48
CA THR A 3 -11.24 -7.72 -29.77
C THR A 3 -10.35 -7.68 -28.52
N ALA A 4 -10.89 -7.24 -27.39
CA ALA A 4 -10.15 -7.14 -26.14
C ALA A 4 -11.05 -7.38 -24.93
N THR A 5 -10.46 -7.81 -23.82
CA THR A 5 -11.07 -7.89 -22.50
C THR A 5 -10.79 -6.59 -21.74
N VAL A 6 -11.82 -5.97 -21.20
CA VAL A 6 -11.70 -4.77 -20.38
C VAL A 6 -12.01 -5.16 -18.94
N LYS A 7 -11.11 -4.83 -18.00
CA LYS A 7 -11.28 -5.02 -16.56
C LYS A 7 -11.20 -3.67 -15.86
N ALA A 8 -12.06 -3.46 -14.86
CA ALA A 8 -11.93 -2.31 -13.99
C ALA A 8 -10.73 -2.53 -13.06
N ALA A 9 -9.82 -1.57 -12.99
CA ALA A 9 -8.67 -1.58 -12.10
C ALA A 9 -9.02 -1.06 -10.69
N VAL A 10 -10.08 -0.24 -10.60
CA VAL A 10 -10.60 0.34 -9.36
C VAL A 10 -12.11 0.19 -9.32
N LYS A 11 -12.72 0.36 -8.14
CA LYS A 11 -14.18 0.36 -8.00
C LYS A 11 -14.78 1.42 -8.93
N SER A 12 -15.59 1.00 -9.87
CA SER A 12 -16.16 1.86 -10.92
C SER A 12 -17.65 1.65 -11.02
N GLU A 13 -18.39 2.75 -11.19
CA GLU A 13 -19.79 2.68 -11.60
C GLU A 13 -19.88 2.66 -13.12
N VAL A 14 -20.64 1.73 -13.66
CA VAL A 14 -20.81 1.59 -15.10
C VAL A 14 -22.29 1.58 -15.46
N ILE A 15 -22.62 2.26 -16.53
CA ILE A 15 -23.96 2.22 -17.13
C ILE A 15 -23.94 1.23 -18.27
N LYS A 16 -24.76 0.21 -18.19
CA LYS A 16 -24.96 -0.75 -19.27
C LYS A 16 -25.99 -0.20 -20.26
N LEU A 17 -25.52 0.13 -21.46
CA LEU A 17 -26.40 0.51 -22.57
C LEU A 17 -26.67 -0.69 -23.47
N ASP A 18 -27.92 -0.91 -23.81
CA ASP A 18 -28.28 -1.87 -24.83
C ASP A 18 -27.84 -1.37 -26.22
N GLY A 19 -27.53 -2.31 -27.14
CA GLY A 19 -27.03 -1.97 -28.47
C GLY A 19 -28.00 -1.16 -29.33
N THR A 20 -29.30 -1.34 -29.14
CA THR A 20 -30.35 -0.57 -29.79
C THR A 20 -30.43 0.86 -29.28
N ALA A 21 -30.38 1.04 -27.94
CA ALA A 21 -30.36 2.35 -27.32
C ALA A 21 -29.07 3.12 -27.67
N PHE A 22 -27.92 2.42 -27.76
CA PHE A 22 -26.67 3.04 -28.18
C PHE A 22 -26.70 3.51 -29.63
N LYS A 23 -27.29 2.75 -30.55
CA LYS A 23 -27.44 3.17 -31.95
C LYS A 23 -28.35 4.40 -32.07
N ALA A 24 -29.50 4.42 -31.39
CA ALA A 24 -30.37 5.57 -31.36
C ALA A 24 -29.66 6.83 -30.81
N LEU A 25 -28.84 6.68 -29.77
CA LEU A 25 -28.04 7.78 -29.23
C LEU A 25 -27.05 8.34 -30.27
N LEU A 26 -26.39 7.47 -31.04
CA LEU A 26 -25.45 7.87 -32.08
C LEU A 26 -26.13 8.58 -33.24
N GLU A 27 -27.37 8.19 -33.61
CA GLU A 27 -28.19 8.85 -34.63
C GLU A 27 -28.60 10.25 -34.17
N MET A 28 -28.95 10.41 -32.90
CA MET A 28 -29.31 11.71 -32.31
C MET A 28 -28.11 12.67 -32.14
N LYS A 29 -26.89 12.14 -32.06
CA LYS A 29 -25.66 12.89 -31.78
C LYS A 29 -24.55 12.57 -32.79
N PRO A 30 -24.64 13.08 -34.05
CA PRO A 30 -23.66 12.74 -35.10
C PRO A 30 -22.23 13.14 -34.75
N GLN A 31 -22.04 14.22 -33.95
CA GLN A 31 -20.75 14.65 -33.47
C GLN A 31 -20.09 13.61 -32.54
N LEU A 32 -20.89 12.91 -31.72
CA LEU A 32 -20.42 11.81 -30.86
C LEU A 32 -19.94 10.62 -31.72
N LEU A 33 -20.68 10.29 -32.79
CA LEU A 33 -20.29 9.25 -33.72
C LEU A 33 -18.97 9.57 -34.43
N ALA A 34 -18.78 10.82 -34.86
CA ALA A 34 -17.55 11.27 -35.50
C ALA A 34 -16.34 11.16 -34.54
N ARG A 35 -16.52 11.56 -33.28
CA ARG A 35 -15.49 11.47 -32.24
C ARG A 35 -15.13 10.01 -31.94
N ILE A 36 -16.13 9.14 -31.75
CA ILE A 36 -15.88 7.70 -31.52
C ILE A 36 -15.14 7.06 -32.69
N LYS A 37 -15.49 7.39 -33.93
CA LYS A 37 -14.81 6.88 -35.12
C LYS A 37 -13.36 7.35 -35.17
N SER A 38 -13.09 8.62 -34.88
CA SER A 38 -11.74 9.18 -34.81
C SER A 38 -10.90 8.49 -33.74
N ASP A 39 -11.45 8.32 -32.51
CA ASP A 39 -10.77 7.65 -31.42
C ASP A 39 -10.49 6.16 -31.72
N MET A 40 -11.43 5.51 -32.41
CA MET A 40 -11.24 4.12 -32.85
C MET A 40 -10.13 3.99 -33.90
N ALA A 41 -10.09 4.88 -34.90
CA ALA A 41 -9.04 4.90 -35.91
C ALA A 41 -7.66 5.12 -35.26
N SER A 42 -7.53 6.13 -34.40
CA SER A 42 -6.30 6.42 -33.67
C SER A 42 -5.81 5.24 -32.83
N ARG A 43 -6.73 4.51 -32.16
CA ARG A 43 -6.38 3.30 -31.39
C ARG A 43 -5.98 2.13 -32.29
N GLN A 44 -6.60 1.98 -33.46
CA GLN A 44 -6.21 0.94 -34.43
C GLN A 44 -4.82 1.20 -34.99
N ASP A 45 -4.50 2.46 -35.33
CA ASP A 45 -3.18 2.86 -35.79
C ASP A 45 -2.13 2.63 -34.71
N LEU A 46 -2.43 2.99 -33.45
CA LEU A 46 -1.54 2.74 -32.31
C LEU A 46 -1.32 1.24 -32.09
N ASN A 47 -2.37 0.43 -32.14
CA ASN A 47 -2.26 -1.02 -31.99
C ASN A 47 -1.46 -1.66 -33.15
N ALA A 48 -1.65 -1.20 -34.37
CA ALA A 48 -0.87 -1.65 -35.52
C ALA A 48 0.62 -1.27 -35.38
N PHE A 49 0.91 -0.06 -34.90
CA PHE A 49 2.27 0.38 -34.59
C PHE A 49 2.92 -0.47 -33.49
N ILE A 50 2.20 -0.73 -32.38
CA ILE A 50 2.68 -1.57 -31.27
C ILE A 50 2.95 -2.99 -31.79
N GLU A 51 2.03 -3.58 -32.55
CA GLU A 51 2.20 -4.94 -33.08
C GLU A 51 3.38 -5.05 -34.07
N ALA A 52 3.57 -4.05 -34.93
CA ALA A 52 4.71 -3.97 -35.84
C ALA A 52 6.06 -3.80 -35.14
N LYS A 53 6.05 -3.25 -33.90
CA LYS A 53 7.24 -3.02 -33.11
C LYS A 53 7.40 -4.00 -31.92
N LYS A 54 6.52 -4.99 -31.84
CA LYS A 54 6.43 -5.92 -30.71
C LYS A 54 7.76 -6.59 -30.37
N ASP A 55 8.49 -7.05 -31.38
CA ASP A 55 9.78 -7.72 -31.20
C ASP A 55 10.87 -6.75 -30.69
N SER A 56 10.76 -5.47 -31.06
CA SER A 56 11.69 -4.42 -30.60
C SER A 56 11.36 -3.90 -29.20
N PHE A 57 10.10 -3.98 -28.78
CA PHE A 57 9.62 -3.45 -27.50
C PHE A 57 9.27 -4.53 -26.48
N SER A 58 9.30 -5.83 -26.83
CA SER A 58 8.86 -6.90 -25.93
C SER A 58 9.58 -6.86 -24.59
N GLY A 59 10.90 -6.74 -24.58
CA GLY A 59 11.68 -6.67 -23.36
C GLY A 59 11.39 -5.41 -22.51
N VAL A 60 11.10 -4.28 -23.15
CA VAL A 60 10.79 -3.02 -22.49
C VAL A 60 9.37 -3.06 -21.91
N VAL A 61 8.39 -3.56 -22.68
CA VAL A 61 7.00 -3.69 -22.23
C VAL A 61 6.90 -4.67 -21.08
N ASP A 62 7.60 -5.80 -21.13
CA ASP A 62 7.64 -6.78 -20.05
C ASP A 62 8.27 -6.18 -18.79
N MET A 63 9.33 -5.40 -18.93
CA MET A 63 9.97 -4.71 -17.80
C MET A 63 9.02 -3.70 -17.14
N TYR A 64 8.35 -2.84 -17.92
CA TYR A 64 7.37 -1.88 -17.36
C TYR A 64 6.18 -2.59 -16.73
N SER A 65 5.68 -3.66 -17.31
CA SER A 65 4.61 -4.46 -16.76
C SER A 65 5.02 -5.09 -15.42
N ASN A 66 6.23 -5.62 -15.32
CA ASN A 66 6.75 -6.23 -14.10
C ASN A 66 7.00 -5.18 -13.01
N VAL A 67 7.53 -4.00 -13.35
CA VAL A 67 7.68 -2.88 -12.41
C VAL A 67 6.30 -2.43 -11.90
N ALA A 68 5.33 -2.24 -12.79
CA ALA A 68 3.98 -1.83 -12.41
C ALA A 68 3.32 -2.87 -11.48
N ASN A 69 3.44 -4.16 -11.79
CA ASN A 69 2.94 -5.24 -10.94
C ASN A 69 3.61 -5.22 -9.57
N PHE A 70 4.94 -5.09 -9.53
CA PHE A 70 5.69 -4.98 -8.29
C PHE A 70 5.21 -3.81 -7.42
N LEU A 71 5.01 -2.62 -8.01
CA LEU A 71 4.52 -1.45 -7.28
C LEU A 71 3.11 -1.65 -6.74
N VAL A 72 2.20 -2.21 -7.54
CA VAL A 72 0.82 -2.51 -7.12
C VAL A 72 0.79 -3.55 -6.00
N GLU A 73 1.56 -4.63 -6.11
CA GLU A 73 1.67 -5.66 -5.06
C GLU A 73 2.23 -5.11 -3.74
N ASN A 74 3.04 -4.06 -3.79
CA ASN A 74 3.60 -3.39 -2.61
C ASN A 74 2.74 -2.22 -2.11
N GLY A 75 1.52 -2.07 -2.62
CA GLY A 75 0.51 -1.17 -2.07
C GLY A 75 0.50 0.24 -2.64
N MET A 76 1.18 0.49 -3.77
CA MET A 76 1.19 1.82 -4.40
C MET A 76 -0.19 2.28 -4.87
N GLY A 77 -1.10 1.36 -5.18
CA GLY A 77 -2.47 1.68 -5.58
C GLY A 77 -3.39 2.13 -4.45
N GLU A 78 -3.03 1.82 -3.21
CA GLU A 78 -3.80 2.13 -2.00
C GLU A 78 -3.08 3.13 -1.08
N ALA A 79 -1.79 3.37 -1.33
CA ALA A 79 -0.99 4.25 -0.50
C ALA A 79 -1.35 5.72 -0.73
N THR A 80 -1.60 6.46 0.35
CA THR A 80 -1.64 7.91 0.29
C THR A 80 -0.22 8.50 0.32
N ASP A 81 0.68 7.85 1.08
CA ASP A 81 2.09 8.21 1.16
C ASP A 81 2.95 6.95 1.22
N VAL A 82 4.05 6.96 0.46
CA VAL A 82 5.00 5.85 0.43
C VAL A 82 6.40 6.32 0.08
N LEU A 83 7.39 5.73 0.72
CA LEU A 83 8.78 5.91 0.37
C LEU A 83 9.18 4.88 -0.69
N LEU A 84 9.76 5.35 -1.77
CA LEU A 84 10.39 4.55 -2.80
C LEU A 84 11.87 4.91 -2.87
N ILE A 85 12.74 3.92 -2.77
CA ILE A 85 14.20 4.11 -2.76
C ILE A 85 14.77 3.57 -4.08
N ASP A 86 15.57 4.39 -4.75
CA ASP A 86 16.41 3.92 -5.84
C ASP A 86 17.75 3.42 -5.27
N GLU A 87 17.91 2.11 -5.24
CA GLU A 87 19.12 1.46 -4.69
C GLU A 87 20.40 1.78 -5.48
N SER A 88 20.27 2.21 -6.74
CA SER A 88 21.42 2.65 -7.53
C SER A 88 21.99 4.00 -7.06
N LEU A 89 21.16 4.79 -6.38
CA LEU A 89 21.51 6.10 -5.85
C LEU A 89 21.65 6.10 -4.32
N CYS A 90 21.12 5.08 -3.65
CA CYS A 90 21.14 4.97 -2.20
C CYS A 90 22.55 4.68 -1.69
N VAL A 91 23.02 5.50 -0.77
CA VAL A 91 24.34 5.35 -0.14
C VAL A 91 24.30 4.65 1.23
N GLY A 92 23.11 4.19 1.67
CA GLY A 92 22.94 3.49 2.95
C GLY A 92 23.21 4.35 4.19
N CYS A 93 22.91 5.65 4.14
CA CYS A 93 23.24 6.57 5.25
C CYS A 93 22.22 6.54 6.41
N ASP A 94 21.09 5.82 6.27
CA ASP A 94 19.98 5.67 7.24
C ASP A 94 19.32 6.99 7.68
N ASN A 95 19.53 8.08 6.92
CA ASN A 95 18.90 9.36 7.23
C ASN A 95 17.36 9.31 7.14
N CYS A 96 16.81 8.45 6.30
CA CYS A 96 15.36 8.25 6.19
C CYS A 96 14.78 7.65 7.48
N GLU A 97 15.47 6.67 8.10
CA GLU A 97 15.05 6.11 9.39
C GLU A 97 15.26 7.09 10.55
N LYS A 98 16.37 7.83 10.54
CA LYS A 98 16.61 8.88 11.54
C LYS A 98 15.55 9.97 11.49
N ALA A 99 15.23 10.46 10.29
CA ALA A 99 14.17 11.46 10.10
C ALA A 99 12.79 10.93 10.55
N CYS A 100 12.51 9.65 10.28
CA CYS A 100 11.29 9.00 10.77
C CYS A 100 11.29 8.91 12.30
N ALA A 101 12.40 8.52 12.93
CA ALA A 101 12.53 8.46 14.37
C ALA A 101 12.38 9.84 15.03
N ASP A 102 12.95 10.88 14.42
CA ASP A 102 12.85 12.26 14.93
C ASP A 102 11.40 12.77 14.96
N SER A 103 10.57 12.34 14.00
CA SER A 103 9.13 12.68 13.95
C SER A 103 8.25 11.77 14.82
N HIS A 104 8.78 10.66 15.34
CA HIS A 104 8.03 9.63 16.06
C HIS A 104 8.67 9.27 17.42
N GLU A 105 8.96 10.25 18.23
CA GLU A 105 9.43 10.07 19.63
C GLU A 105 10.71 9.23 19.75
N GLY A 106 11.57 9.26 18.73
CA GLY A 106 12.85 8.52 18.71
C GLY A 106 12.73 7.08 18.21
N LEU A 107 11.55 6.63 17.81
CA LEU A 107 11.34 5.28 17.26
C LEU A 107 11.03 5.35 15.76
N SER A 108 11.92 4.83 14.93
CA SER A 108 11.64 4.72 13.49
C SER A 108 10.50 3.74 13.23
N ARG A 109 9.50 4.18 12.49
CA ARG A 109 8.40 3.36 11.95
C ARG A 109 8.68 2.90 10.52
N LEU A 110 9.84 3.24 10.02
CA LEU A 110 10.40 2.85 8.74
C LEU A 110 11.56 1.88 8.99
N ASP A 111 11.54 0.76 8.30
CA ASP A 111 12.64 -0.20 8.24
C ASP A 111 13.15 -0.22 6.79
N ARG A 112 14.30 0.45 6.57
CA ARG A 112 14.87 0.63 5.23
C ARG A 112 15.41 -0.68 4.66
N GLU A 113 15.93 -1.56 5.52
CA GLU A 113 16.52 -2.82 5.07
C GLU A 113 15.46 -3.89 4.81
N ALA A 114 14.34 -3.81 5.53
CA ALA A 114 13.21 -4.68 5.31
C ALA A 114 12.32 -4.16 4.16
N GLY A 115 11.64 -5.05 3.48
CA GLY A 115 10.76 -4.71 2.38
C GLY A 115 11.05 -5.54 1.14
N ARG A 116 10.70 -5.02 0.00
CA ARG A 116 10.86 -5.72 -1.28
C ARG A 116 11.61 -4.88 -2.28
N THR A 117 12.51 -5.51 -3.03
CA THR A 117 13.26 -4.87 -4.10
C THR A 117 12.95 -5.54 -5.44
N TYR A 118 12.76 -4.74 -6.46
CA TYR A 118 12.69 -5.17 -7.85
C TYR A 118 13.63 -4.31 -8.71
N ALA A 119 14.60 -4.94 -9.34
CA ALA A 119 15.71 -4.27 -10.02
C ALA A 119 16.44 -3.31 -9.06
N HIS A 120 16.35 -2.00 -9.29
CA HIS A 120 16.93 -0.96 -8.42
C HIS A 120 15.90 -0.24 -7.55
N LEU A 121 14.62 -0.58 -7.68
CA LEU A 121 13.54 0.03 -6.90
C LEU A 121 13.30 -0.78 -5.63
N HIS A 122 13.43 -0.14 -4.49
CA HIS A 122 13.17 -0.73 -3.18
C HIS A 122 11.99 -0.02 -2.50
N VAL A 123 11.05 -0.83 -2.01
CA VAL A 123 9.91 -0.36 -1.21
C VAL A 123 10.12 -0.83 0.22
N PRO A 124 10.61 0.03 1.12
CA PRO A 124 10.90 -0.33 2.50
C PRO A 124 9.63 -0.68 3.27
N THR A 125 9.80 -1.36 4.40
CA THR A 125 8.68 -1.65 5.29
C THR A 125 8.29 -0.40 6.06
N SER A 126 7.11 0.15 5.74
CA SER A 126 6.47 1.27 6.42
C SER A 126 4.96 1.23 6.20
N CYS A 127 4.20 1.93 7.02
CA CYS A 127 2.76 2.09 6.79
C CYS A 127 2.51 2.75 5.43
N ARG A 128 1.50 2.29 4.70
CA ARG A 128 1.07 2.88 3.41
C ARG A 128 0.00 3.95 3.60
N HIS A 129 -0.46 4.17 4.83
CA HIS A 129 -1.56 5.07 5.15
C HIS A 129 -2.74 4.91 4.18
N CYS A 130 -3.09 3.64 3.88
CA CYS A 130 -4.00 3.22 2.81
C CYS A 130 -5.28 4.07 2.74
N GLU A 131 -5.77 4.38 1.56
CA GLU A 131 -7.05 5.08 1.39
C GLU A 131 -8.20 4.28 2.03
N HIS A 132 -8.16 2.94 1.92
CA HIS A 132 -9.12 2.02 2.53
C HIS A 132 -8.41 1.08 3.53
N PRO A 133 -8.12 1.52 4.76
CA PRO A 133 -7.28 0.77 5.69
C PRO A 133 -8.02 -0.42 6.31
N HIS A 134 -7.69 -1.62 5.88
CA HIS A 134 -8.25 -2.87 6.43
C HIS A 134 -7.94 -3.05 7.92
N CYS A 135 -6.82 -2.48 8.41
CA CYS A 135 -6.47 -2.53 9.82
C CYS A 135 -7.46 -1.79 10.72
N MET A 136 -8.09 -0.71 10.23
CA MET A 136 -9.10 0.04 10.99
C MET A 136 -10.44 -0.69 11.08
N ALA A 137 -10.86 -1.38 10.02
CA ALA A 137 -12.20 -1.96 9.90
C ALA A 137 -12.51 -2.99 11.00
N ASP A 138 -11.52 -3.76 11.42
CA ASP A 138 -11.66 -4.85 12.38
C ASP A 138 -11.01 -4.56 13.74
N CYS A 139 -10.83 -3.30 14.11
CA CYS A 139 -10.29 -2.91 15.41
C CYS A 139 -11.40 -2.88 16.47
N PRO A 140 -11.45 -3.83 17.45
CA PRO A 140 -12.56 -3.91 18.40
C PRO A 140 -12.69 -2.66 19.29
N PRO A 141 -11.59 -2.09 19.86
CA PRO A 141 -11.67 -0.87 20.66
C PRO A 141 -11.72 0.40 19.77
N ASN A 142 -11.70 0.29 18.44
CA ASN A 142 -11.57 1.41 17.51
C ASN A 142 -10.35 2.31 17.81
N ALA A 143 -9.21 1.68 18.14
CA ALA A 143 -7.98 2.36 18.52
C ALA A 143 -7.13 2.82 17.32
N ILE A 144 -7.57 2.59 16.09
CA ILE A 144 -6.83 2.97 14.88
C ILE A 144 -7.58 4.12 14.22
N HIS A 145 -6.89 5.23 14.04
CA HIS A 145 -7.46 6.47 13.51
C HIS A 145 -6.67 6.99 12.33
N ARG A 146 -7.32 7.86 11.54
CA ARG A 146 -6.68 8.65 10.50
C ARG A 146 -6.64 10.11 10.93
N GLY A 147 -5.46 10.69 10.95
CA GLY A 147 -5.25 12.12 11.17
C GLY A 147 -5.74 12.98 10.00
N PRO A 148 -5.85 14.28 10.19
CA PRO A 148 -6.25 15.22 9.15
C PRO A 148 -5.20 15.35 8.02
N ASP A 149 -3.97 14.96 8.27
CA ASP A 149 -2.85 14.86 7.34
C ASP A 149 -2.82 13.54 6.55
N GLY A 150 -3.74 12.62 6.85
CA GLY A 150 -3.83 11.30 6.22
C GLY A 150 -3.08 10.20 6.96
N GLU A 151 -2.30 10.52 7.99
CA GLU A 151 -1.57 9.52 8.78
C GLU A 151 -2.56 8.55 9.46
N VAL A 152 -2.31 7.25 9.32
CA VAL A 152 -3.01 6.21 10.09
C VAL A 152 -2.14 5.85 11.28
N PHE A 153 -2.69 5.99 12.49
CA PHE A 153 -1.98 5.73 13.74
C PHE A 153 -2.82 4.90 14.72
N ILE A 154 -2.16 4.32 15.70
CA ILE A 154 -2.76 3.51 16.77
C ILE A 154 -2.65 4.29 18.08
N ASP A 155 -3.75 4.49 18.77
CA ASP A 155 -3.80 5.19 20.05
C ASP A 155 -3.65 4.28 21.28
N ASP A 156 -3.61 4.87 22.46
CA ASP A 156 -3.40 4.17 23.74
C ASP A 156 -4.58 3.29 24.17
N THR A 157 -5.73 3.37 23.51
CA THR A 157 -6.89 2.49 23.77
C THR A 157 -6.68 1.09 23.19
N CYS A 158 -5.56 0.86 22.49
CA CYS A 158 -5.19 -0.41 21.89
C CYS A 158 -5.04 -1.51 22.94
N ILE A 159 -5.81 -2.60 22.79
CA ILE A 159 -5.77 -3.78 23.68
C ILE A 159 -4.79 -4.87 23.22
N GLY A 160 -4.06 -4.65 22.15
CA GLY A 160 -3.09 -5.62 21.63
C GLY A 160 -3.69 -6.92 21.09
N CYS A 161 -4.88 -6.91 20.49
CA CYS A 161 -5.57 -8.13 20.03
C CYS A 161 -4.97 -8.75 18.75
N GLY A 162 -4.19 -8.02 17.96
CA GLY A 162 -3.53 -8.50 16.74
C GLY A 162 -4.39 -8.56 15.49
N ASN A 163 -5.62 -8.09 15.51
CA ASN A 163 -6.47 -8.07 14.30
C ASN A 163 -5.84 -7.23 13.19
N CYS A 164 -5.37 -6.03 13.53
CA CYS A 164 -4.74 -5.13 12.57
C CYS A 164 -3.49 -5.75 11.93
N GLN A 165 -2.66 -6.46 12.68
CA GLN A 165 -1.49 -7.16 12.16
C GLN A 165 -1.89 -8.23 11.13
N ARG A 166 -2.94 -9.01 11.42
CA ARG A 166 -3.44 -10.06 10.51
C ARG A 166 -4.07 -9.49 9.25
N ASN A 167 -4.70 -8.32 9.38
CA ASN A 167 -5.44 -7.68 8.30
C ASN A 167 -4.56 -6.74 7.44
N CYS A 168 -3.34 -6.44 7.85
CA CYS A 168 -2.43 -5.64 7.05
C CYS A 168 -1.84 -6.48 5.91
N PRO A 169 -2.17 -6.20 4.63
CA PRO A 169 -1.66 -6.99 3.51
C PRO A 169 -0.16 -6.78 3.27
N TYR A 170 0.42 -5.72 3.84
CA TYR A 170 1.83 -5.35 3.67
C TYR A 170 2.70 -5.78 4.85
N GLY A 171 2.11 -6.36 5.91
CA GLY A 171 2.85 -6.90 7.05
C GLY A 171 3.62 -5.85 7.87
N VAL A 172 3.21 -4.58 7.83
CA VAL A 172 3.94 -3.49 8.46
C VAL A 172 3.63 -3.33 9.95
N ILE A 173 2.51 -3.90 10.41
CA ILE A 173 2.12 -3.81 11.83
C ILE A 173 2.80 -4.92 12.60
N ARG A 174 3.60 -4.55 13.58
CA ARG A 174 4.32 -5.47 14.46
C ARG A 174 3.74 -5.41 15.87
N MET A 175 3.73 -6.55 16.55
CA MET A 175 3.38 -6.62 17.97
C MET A 175 4.66 -6.47 18.79
N GLU A 176 4.68 -5.48 19.66
CA GLU A 176 5.76 -5.27 20.59
C GLU A 176 5.27 -5.60 22.01
N ALA A 177 6.07 -6.30 22.78
CA ALA A 177 5.78 -6.61 24.18
C ALA A 177 6.64 -5.72 25.06
N GLU A 178 6.02 -4.99 26.01
CA GLU A 178 6.79 -4.27 27.03
C GLU A 178 7.61 -5.27 27.86
N PRO A 179 8.87 -4.95 28.14
CA PRO A 179 9.65 -5.76 29.08
C PRO A 179 8.94 -5.78 30.45
N PRO A 180 8.96 -6.92 31.13
CA PRO A 180 8.33 -7.03 32.44
C PRO A 180 8.91 -5.97 33.38
N LYS A 181 8.04 -5.25 34.12
CA LYS A 181 8.48 -4.28 35.11
C LYS A 181 9.34 -4.98 36.13
N LYS A 182 10.57 -4.50 36.31
CA LYS A 182 11.46 -5.03 37.35
C LYS A 182 10.79 -4.88 38.69
N PRO A 183 10.73 -5.92 39.53
CA PRO A 183 10.17 -5.81 40.88
C PRO A 183 10.94 -4.76 41.66
N GLY A 184 10.21 -3.97 42.44
CA GLY A 184 10.84 -2.95 43.29
C GLY A 184 11.84 -3.61 44.28
N LEU A 185 12.87 -2.87 44.64
CA LEU A 185 13.95 -3.34 45.52
C LEU A 185 13.40 -3.98 46.82
N LEU A 186 12.30 -3.45 47.36
CA LEU A 186 11.63 -3.98 48.54
C LEU A 186 10.95 -5.32 48.34
N SER A 187 10.33 -5.56 47.17
CA SER A 187 9.69 -6.84 46.86
C SER A 187 10.74 -7.94 46.58
N TRP A 188 11.87 -7.56 46.02
CA TRP A 188 12.99 -8.47 45.83
C TRP A 188 13.61 -8.85 47.18
N MET A 189 13.77 -7.89 48.09
CA MET A 189 14.43 -8.07 49.40
C MET A 189 13.57 -8.83 50.40
N LEU A 190 12.22 -8.65 50.38
CA LEU A 190 11.30 -9.27 51.31
C LEU A 190 10.69 -10.58 50.87
N LEU A 191 10.54 -10.80 49.54
CA LEU A 191 9.80 -11.93 48.99
C LEU A 191 10.68 -12.86 48.13
N GLY A 192 11.97 -12.52 47.98
CA GLY A 192 12.89 -13.31 47.11
C GLY A 192 12.39 -13.45 45.65
N MET A 193 11.42 -12.62 45.25
CA MET A 193 10.93 -12.62 43.87
C MET A 193 11.98 -12.00 42.98
N GLY A 194 12.78 -12.82 42.40
CA GLY A 194 13.57 -12.42 41.22
C GLY A 194 12.63 -11.89 40.09
N PRO A 195 13.18 -11.26 39.05
CA PRO A 195 12.37 -10.78 37.92
C PRO A 195 11.65 -11.99 37.30
N GLY A 196 10.47 -12.26 37.84
CA GLY A 196 9.56 -13.23 37.21
C GLY A 196 9.13 -12.68 35.85
N PRO A 197 8.75 -13.53 34.91
CA PRO A 197 8.13 -13.12 33.68
C PRO A 197 6.77 -12.52 34.06
N GLY A 198 6.75 -11.18 34.31
CA GLY A 198 5.49 -10.45 34.31
C GLY A 198 4.89 -10.61 32.90
N GLU A 199 3.56 -10.77 32.80
CA GLU A 199 2.93 -10.75 31.49
C GLU A 199 3.26 -9.43 30.80
N PRO A 200 3.95 -9.47 29.65
CA PRO A 200 4.32 -8.24 28.98
C PRO A 200 3.06 -7.54 28.46
N SER A 201 2.89 -6.27 28.78
CA SER A 201 1.88 -5.47 28.09
C SER A 201 2.24 -5.38 26.62
N LYS A 202 1.27 -5.54 25.74
CA LYS A 202 1.50 -5.53 24.30
C LYS A 202 1.36 -4.09 23.81
N LYS A 203 2.40 -3.58 23.17
CA LYS A 203 2.36 -2.34 22.39
C LYS A 203 2.37 -2.63 20.92
N TRP A 204 1.89 -1.71 20.13
CA TRP A 204 1.82 -1.80 18.68
C TRP A 204 2.73 -0.76 18.06
N SER A 205 3.53 -1.17 17.09
CA SER A 205 4.23 -0.28 16.18
C SER A 205 3.84 -0.60 14.74
N TYR A 206 3.78 0.37 13.85
CA TYR A 206 3.52 0.21 12.42
C TYR A 206 4.63 0.87 11.60
#